data_f9040c3093442bb1f8c0699417847b23
#
_entry.id   f9040c3093442bb1f8c0699417847b23
#
_cell.length_a   1.000
_cell.length_b   1.000
_cell.length_c   1.000
_cell.angle_alpha   90.00
_cell.angle_beta   90.00
_cell.angle_gamma   90.00
#
_symmetry.space_group_name_H-M   'P 1'
#
loop_
_entity.id
_entity.type
_entity.pdbx_description
1 polymer ?
#
loop_
_entity_poly.entity_id
_entity_poly.type
_entity_poly.pdbx_seq_one_letter_code
_entity_poly.pdbx_strand_id
1 'polypeptide(L)'
;MKKLQVAIFISGRGSNLESLIQSSVKKQSLVEVQLVVSNNSKAKGLTIAKKNKIPFIHFIPRKNFENKVIKYLKNIDIICLAGFMQVLDVKFVRQWQSRLINIHPSYLPAFKGLNAQDQAIKAKVSYSGCSVHYVSAKIDSGKIILQKKVKILKKDNTESLSKKILIEEHKVYPRALQMVAKTLLTRQQ
;
A
#
# COMPACT_ATOMS: atom_id res chain seq x y z
N MET A 1 12.87 21.80 -1.78
CA MET A 1 11.73 21.38 -2.64
C MET A 1 10.57 20.99 -1.74
N LYS A 2 9.34 21.39 -2.10
CA LYS A 2 8.11 20.99 -1.40
C LYS A 2 7.89 19.49 -1.57
N LYS A 3 7.70 18.76 -0.46
CA LYS A 3 7.41 17.32 -0.49
C LYS A 3 5.94 17.09 -0.82
N LEU A 4 5.65 16.03 -1.59
CA LEU A 4 4.27 15.60 -1.83
C LEU A 4 3.68 14.96 -0.57
N GLN A 5 2.40 15.26 -0.31
CA GLN A 5 1.69 14.84 0.88
C GLN A 5 1.03 13.47 0.66
N VAL A 6 1.26 12.54 1.58
CA VAL A 6 0.80 11.16 1.46
C VAL A 6 -0.19 10.80 2.56
N ALA A 7 -1.31 10.19 2.17
CA ALA A 7 -2.19 9.45 3.07
C ALA A 7 -1.95 7.95 2.93
N ILE A 8 -1.92 7.23 4.06
CA ILE A 8 -1.76 5.77 4.07
C ILE A 8 -3.01 5.13 4.65
N PHE A 9 -3.66 4.26 3.86
CA PHE A 9 -4.85 3.52 4.29
C PHE A 9 -4.45 2.12 4.77
N ILE A 10 -4.97 1.73 5.94
CA ILE A 10 -4.63 0.47 6.62
C ILE A 10 -5.88 -0.22 7.18
N SER A 11 -5.80 -1.54 7.42
CA SER A 11 -6.84 -2.29 8.13
C SER A 11 -6.29 -3.12 9.31
N GLY A 12 -4.98 -3.27 9.44
CA GLY A 12 -4.38 -4.25 10.34
C GLY A 12 -3.06 -3.86 10.99
N ARG A 13 -2.07 -4.75 10.91
CA ARG A 13 -0.78 -4.67 11.64
C ARG A 13 0.04 -3.41 11.39
N GLY A 14 0.06 -2.91 10.15
CA GLY A 14 0.74 -1.66 9.82
C GLY A 14 2.23 -1.80 9.53
N SER A 15 2.78 -2.98 9.22
CA SER A 15 4.19 -3.15 8.91
C SER A 15 4.64 -2.39 7.65
N ASN A 16 3.82 -2.41 6.59
CA ASN A 16 4.05 -1.60 5.40
C ASN A 16 3.90 -0.10 5.68
N LEU A 17 2.96 0.30 6.55
CA LEU A 17 2.85 1.68 7.04
C LEU A 17 4.18 2.13 7.69
N GLU A 18 4.72 1.31 8.58
CA GLU A 18 5.97 1.63 9.28
C GLU A 18 7.14 1.82 8.31
N SER A 19 7.29 0.93 7.31
CA SER A 19 8.34 1.05 6.28
C SER A 19 8.21 2.34 5.45
N LEU A 20 6.98 2.74 5.10
CA LEU A 20 6.70 3.97 4.38
C LEU A 20 7.03 5.21 5.23
N ILE A 21 6.65 5.23 6.51
CA ILE A 21 6.99 6.31 7.45
C ILE A 21 8.51 6.45 7.58
N GLN A 22 9.23 5.35 7.86
CA GLN A 22 10.70 5.36 7.99
C GLN A 22 11.40 5.86 6.73
N SER A 23 10.83 5.58 5.55
CA SER A 23 11.35 6.10 4.28
C SER A 23 11.05 7.59 4.09
N SER A 24 9.91 8.07 4.53
CA SER A 24 9.45 9.46 4.31
C SER A 24 10.25 10.50 5.11
N VAL A 25 10.80 10.11 6.27
CA VAL A 25 11.61 11.01 7.11
C VAL A 25 13.05 11.19 6.63
N LYS A 26 13.50 10.40 5.65
CA LYS A 26 14.84 10.55 5.09
C LYS A 26 15.00 11.89 4.37
N LYS A 27 16.19 12.51 4.48
CA LYS A 27 16.50 13.84 3.89
C LYS A 27 16.18 13.92 2.39
N GLN A 28 16.47 12.85 1.63
CA GLN A 28 16.22 12.76 0.18
C GLN A 28 14.80 12.37 -0.21
N SER A 29 13.88 12.17 0.75
CA SER A 29 12.51 11.78 0.44
C SER A 29 11.75 12.91 -0.25
N LEU A 30 11.07 12.57 -1.34
CA LEU A 30 10.17 13.45 -2.10
C LEU A 30 8.76 13.52 -1.49
N VAL A 31 8.51 12.75 -0.44
CA VAL A 31 7.18 12.64 0.17
C VAL A 31 7.22 12.84 1.67
N GLU A 32 6.07 13.21 2.22
CA GLU A 32 5.82 13.31 3.67
C GLU A 32 4.48 12.63 4.00
N VAL A 33 4.46 11.79 5.04
CA VAL A 33 3.23 11.14 5.49
C VAL A 33 2.45 12.09 6.37
N GLN A 34 1.28 12.54 5.91
CA GLN A 34 0.43 13.52 6.59
C GLN A 34 -0.76 12.90 7.32
N LEU A 35 -1.22 11.73 6.86
CA LEU A 35 -2.43 11.14 7.39
C LEU A 35 -2.38 9.62 7.33
N VAL A 36 -2.84 8.97 8.38
CA VAL A 36 -3.15 7.54 8.38
C VAL A 36 -4.65 7.36 8.53
N VAL A 37 -5.24 6.56 7.64
CA VAL A 37 -6.68 6.27 7.64
C VAL A 37 -6.90 4.78 7.86
N SER A 38 -7.83 4.42 8.74
CA SER A 38 -8.21 3.02 8.93
C SER A 38 -9.71 2.81 8.81
N ASN A 39 -10.10 1.66 8.25
CA ASN A 39 -11.47 1.14 8.31
C ASN A 39 -11.69 0.19 9.51
N ASN A 40 -10.74 0.17 10.46
CA ASN A 40 -10.77 -0.66 11.66
C ASN A 40 -10.16 0.11 12.84
N SER A 41 -10.97 0.40 13.87
CA SER A 41 -10.51 1.12 15.08
C SER A 41 -9.48 0.34 15.90
N LYS A 42 -9.43 -1.01 15.73
CA LYS A 42 -8.49 -1.90 16.43
C LYS A 42 -7.22 -2.19 15.63
N ALA A 43 -7.01 -1.49 14.50
CA ALA A 43 -5.82 -1.67 13.68
C ALA A 43 -4.55 -1.25 14.45
N LYS A 44 -3.62 -2.19 14.64
CA LYS A 44 -2.33 -1.91 15.33
C LYS A 44 -1.51 -0.81 14.64
N GLY A 45 -1.70 -0.61 13.34
CA GLY A 45 -1.09 0.48 12.61
C GLY A 45 -1.46 1.88 13.11
N LEU A 46 -2.63 2.06 13.78
CA LEU A 46 -2.98 3.35 14.41
C LEU A 46 -2.05 3.67 15.58
N THR A 47 -1.58 2.67 16.32
CA THR A 47 -0.56 2.86 17.37
C THR A 47 0.78 3.28 16.76
N ILE A 48 1.13 2.75 15.58
CA ILE A 48 2.33 3.17 14.84
C ILE A 48 2.22 4.64 14.43
N ALA A 49 1.07 5.06 13.88
CA ALA A 49 0.82 6.47 13.53
C ALA A 49 0.97 7.38 14.75
N LYS A 50 0.34 7.03 15.87
CA LYS A 50 0.43 7.77 17.15
C LYS A 50 1.88 7.92 17.63
N LYS A 51 2.65 6.82 17.64
CA LYS A 51 4.08 6.82 18.04
C LYS A 51 4.93 7.75 17.18
N ASN A 52 4.62 7.85 15.90
CA ASN A 52 5.31 8.72 14.95
C ASN A 52 4.71 10.13 14.86
N LYS A 53 3.76 10.49 15.73
CA LYS A 53 3.09 11.81 15.76
C LYS A 53 2.39 12.18 14.44
N ILE A 54 1.92 11.16 13.69
CA ILE A 54 1.20 11.36 12.45
C ILE A 54 -0.30 11.38 12.76
N PRO A 55 -1.05 12.38 12.28
CA PRO A 55 -2.50 12.43 12.40
C PRO A 55 -3.14 11.15 11.85
N PHE A 56 -4.14 10.64 12.56
CA PHE A 56 -4.87 9.45 12.11
C PHE A 56 -6.36 9.55 12.37
N ILE A 57 -7.11 8.90 11.52
CA ILE A 57 -8.58 8.79 11.62
C ILE A 57 -9.02 7.35 11.34
N HIS A 58 -10.18 6.99 11.87
CA HIS A 58 -10.81 5.71 11.53
C HIS A 58 -12.31 5.88 11.33
N PHE A 59 -12.88 5.05 10.48
CA PHE A 59 -14.32 5.06 10.16
C PHE A 59 -14.93 3.67 10.30
N ILE A 60 -15.90 3.58 11.20
CA ILE A 60 -16.74 2.40 11.43
C ILE A 60 -18.19 2.89 11.44
N PRO A 61 -19.09 2.25 10.76
CA PRO A 61 -18.94 1.13 9.84
C PRO A 61 -18.31 1.54 8.50
N ARG A 62 -17.88 0.54 7.72
CA ARG A 62 -17.25 0.71 6.38
C ARG A 62 -18.16 1.39 5.35
N LYS A 63 -19.46 1.40 5.57
CA LYS A 63 -20.45 2.04 4.68
C LYS A 63 -20.17 3.54 4.53
N ASN A 64 -20.15 4.01 3.28
CA ASN A 64 -19.85 5.40 2.91
C ASN A 64 -18.45 5.86 3.37
N PHE A 65 -17.47 4.94 3.40
CA PHE A 65 -16.10 5.25 3.81
C PHE A 65 -15.50 6.37 2.97
N GLU A 66 -15.64 6.29 1.64
CA GLU A 66 -15.07 7.22 0.68
C GLU A 66 -15.62 8.63 0.89
N ASN A 67 -16.94 8.77 1.08
CA ASN A 67 -17.58 10.06 1.34
C ASN A 67 -17.13 10.70 2.65
N LYS A 68 -16.78 9.87 3.65
CA LYS A 68 -16.30 10.35 4.93
C LYS A 68 -14.84 10.76 4.88
N VAL A 69 -14.01 10.02 4.15
CA VAL A 69 -12.57 10.27 4.10
C VAL A 69 -12.20 11.43 3.20
N ILE A 70 -12.98 11.69 2.13
CA ILE A 70 -12.63 12.68 1.10
C ILE A 70 -12.34 14.08 1.65
N LYS A 71 -13.05 14.50 2.70
CA LYS A 71 -12.85 15.81 3.32
C LYS A 71 -11.48 15.97 4.00
N TYR A 72 -10.84 14.87 4.37
CA TYR A 72 -9.51 14.86 4.98
C TYR A 72 -8.37 14.76 3.95
N LEU A 73 -8.71 14.58 2.67
CA LEU A 73 -7.75 14.36 1.60
C LEU A 73 -7.47 15.62 0.75
N LYS A 74 -7.98 16.78 1.15
CA LYS A 74 -7.86 18.03 0.35
C LYS A 74 -6.42 18.39 -0.02
N ASN A 75 -5.47 18.16 0.89
CA ASN A 75 -4.06 18.50 0.70
C ASN A 75 -3.20 17.25 0.47
N ILE A 76 -3.80 16.13 0.10
CA ILE A 76 -3.09 14.87 -0.16
C ILE A 76 -2.82 14.75 -1.66
N ASP A 77 -1.59 14.41 -1.98
CA ASP A 77 -1.14 14.20 -3.36
C ASP A 77 -1.20 12.72 -3.76
N ILE A 78 -0.88 11.79 -2.84
CA ILE A 78 -0.80 10.35 -3.10
C ILE A 78 -1.49 9.58 -1.97
N ILE A 79 -2.23 8.54 -2.33
CA ILE A 79 -2.78 7.56 -1.38
C ILE A 79 -2.06 6.23 -1.55
N CYS A 80 -1.57 5.66 -0.44
CA CYS A 80 -0.98 4.34 -0.37
C CYS A 80 -1.92 3.36 0.37
N LEU A 81 -2.31 2.27 -0.27
CA LEU A 81 -3.02 1.17 0.39
C LEU A 81 -1.99 0.18 0.97
N ALA A 82 -1.87 0.14 2.29
CA ALA A 82 -0.89 -0.67 3.02
C ALA A 82 -1.57 -1.75 3.86
N GLY A 83 -2.03 -2.81 3.22
CA GLY A 83 -2.86 -3.85 3.85
C GLY A 83 -4.26 -3.33 4.17
N PHE A 84 -4.84 -2.59 3.26
CA PHE A 84 -6.21 -2.08 3.35
C PHE A 84 -7.18 -3.10 2.76
N MET A 85 -8.09 -3.63 3.60
CA MET A 85 -8.94 -4.79 3.30
C MET A 85 -10.38 -4.41 2.91
N GLN A 86 -10.53 -3.28 2.21
CA GLN A 86 -11.83 -2.85 1.67
C GLN A 86 -11.64 -2.51 0.19
N VAL A 87 -12.58 -2.97 -0.63
CA VAL A 87 -12.68 -2.54 -2.03
C VAL A 87 -13.21 -1.11 -2.04
N LEU A 88 -12.48 -0.22 -2.69
CA LEU A 88 -12.86 1.18 -2.82
C LEU A 88 -13.85 1.37 -3.98
N ASP A 89 -14.74 2.35 -3.84
CA ASP A 89 -15.70 2.71 -4.87
C ASP A 89 -15.00 3.13 -6.17
N VAL A 90 -15.58 2.77 -7.30
CA VAL A 90 -15.02 3.04 -8.64
C VAL A 90 -14.86 4.54 -8.90
N LYS A 91 -15.79 5.38 -8.40
CA LYS A 91 -15.71 6.84 -8.54
C LYS A 91 -14.52 7.40 -7.78
N PHE A 92 -14.29 6.90 -6.55
CA PHE A 92 -13.12 7.26 -5.75
C PHE A 92 -11.82 6.84 -6.46
N VAL A 93 -11.74 5.60 -6.95
CA VAL A 93 -10.57 5.10 -7.68
C VAL A 93 -10.27 5.97 -8.92
N ARG A 94 -11.28 6.36 -9.69
CA ARG A 94 -11.12 7.24 -10.87
C ARG A 94 -10.63 8.64 -10.47
N GLN A 95 -11.14 9.22 -9.38
CA GLN A 95 -10.70 10.53 -8.88
C GLN A 95 -9.23 10.54 -8.48
N TRP A 96 -8.73 9.39 -7.99
CA TRP A 96 -7.34 9.21 -7.56
C TRP A 96 -6.48 8.46 -8.58
N GLN A 97 -6.92 8.38 -9.83
CA GLN A 97 -6.16 7.73 -10.90
C GLN A 97 -4.73 8.28 -10.98
N SER A 98 -3.74 7.38 -11.12
CA SER A 98 -2.30 7.68 -11.13
C SER A 98 -1.72 8.22 -9.80
N ARG A 99 -2.52 8.33 -8.74
CA ARG A 99 -2.12 8.79 -7.41
C ARG A 99 -2.54 7.86 -6.28
N LEU A 100 -3.23 6.77 -6.59
CA LEU A 100 -3.66 5.72 -5.67
C LEU A 100 -2.89 4.46 -6.00
N ILE A 101 -2.04 4.00 -5.07
CA ILE A 101 -1.18 2.83 -5.25
C ILE A 101 -1.41 1.79 -4.16
N ASN A 102 -1.22 0.52 -4.52
CA ASN A 102 -1.37 -0.61 -3.61
C ASN A 102 -0.13 -1.51 -3.66
N ILE A 103 0.16 -2.18 -2.54
CA ILE A 103 1.10 -3.30 -2.45
C ILE A 103 0.32 -4.60 -2.36
N HIS A 104 0.61 -5.55 -3.26
CA HIS A 104 -0.01 -6.87 -3.29
C HIS A 104 1.05 -7.96 -3.09
N PRO A 105 0.80 -8.96 -2.20
CA PRO A 105 1.79 -9.97 -1.82
C PRO A 105 1.88 -11.13 -2.82
N SER A 106 1.89 -10.81 -4.12
CA SER A 106 2.21 -11.76 -5.19
C SER A 106 2.98 -11.08 -6.32
N TYR A 107 3.59 -11.89 -7.19
CA TYR A 107 4.16 -11.42 -8.44
C TYR A 107 3.05 -11.36 -9.49
N LEU A 108 2.34 -10.24 -9.56
CA LEU A 108 1.23 -10.04 -10.49
C LEU A 108 1.67 -10.25 -11.96
N PRO A 109 0.79 -10.77 -12.83
CA PRO A 109 -0.66 -10.95 -12.64
C PRO A 109 -1.09 -12.23 -11.91
N ALA A 110 -0.15 -13.03 -11.38
CA ALA A 110 -0.49 -14.26 -10.67
C ALA A 110 -1.05 -13.98 -9.27
N PHE A 111 -1.97 -14.83 -8.82
CA PHE A 111 -2.50 -14.85 -7.44
C PHE A 111 -3.10 -13.52 -6.97
N LYS A 112 -4.02 -12.96 -7.74
CA LYS A 112 -4.80 -11.77 -7.36
C LYS A 112 -5.75 -12.06 -6.19
N GLY A 113 -6.15 -10.99 -5.48
CA GLY A 113 -7.12 -11.07 -4.40
C GLY A 113 -6.54 -11.59 -3.09
N LEU A 114 -7.38 -12.23 -2.28
CA LEU A 114 -7.00 -12.66 -0.93
C LEU A 114 -6.16 -13.94 -0.94
N ASN A 115 -5.38 -14.13 0.14
CA ASN A 115 -4.59 -15.35 0.40
C ASN A 115 -3.59 -15.71 -0.72
N ALA A 116 -3.00 -14.72 -1.39
CA ALA A 116 -2.08 -14.91 -2.51
C ALA A 116 -0.92 -15.86 -2.21
N GLN A 117 -0.38 -15.85 -0.99
CA GLN A 117 0.69 -16.75 -0.58
C GLN A 117 0.22 -18.21 -0.48
N ASP A 118 -0.98 -18.43 0.06
CA ASP A 118 -1.59 -19.77 0.12
C ASP A 118 -1.88 -20.32 -1.29
N GLN A 119 -2.40 -19.47 -2.17
CA GLN A 119 -2.60 -19.82 -3.57
C GLN A 119 -1.27 -20.24 -4.24
N ALA A 120 -0.18 -19.49 -4.01
CA ALA A 120 1.13 -19.81 -4.59
C ALA A 120 1.70 -21.14 -4.06
N ILE A 121 1.57 -21.43 -2.75
CA ILE A 121 1.99 -22.70 -2.15
C ILE A 121 1.18 -23.87 -2.72
N LYS A 122 -0.14 -23.75 -2.80
CA LYS A 122 -1.03 -24.80 -3.37
C LYS A 122 -0.76 -25.06 -4.84
N ALA A 123 -0.44 -24.02 -5.60
CA ALA A 123 -0.08 -24.12 -7.01
C ALA A 123 1.33 -24.68 -7.25
N LYS A 124 2.12 -24.94 -6.19
CA LYS A 124 3.49 -25.50 -6.25
C LYS A 124 4.42 -24.77 -7.23
N VAL A 125 4.22 -23.46 -7.39
CA VAL A 125 5.09 -22.65 -8.26
C VAL A 125 6.47 -22.43 -7.64
N SER A 126 7.48 -22.20 -8.48
CA SER A 126 8.86 -22.01 -8.03
C SER A 126 9.15 -20.61 -7.44
N TYR A 127 8.28 -19.64 -7.70
CA TYR A 127 8.40 -18.28 -7.18
C TYR A 127 7.03 -17.61 -7.01
N SER A 128 6.99 -16.63 -6.10
CA SER A 128 5.94 -15.62 -5.99
C SER A 128 6.62 -14.26 -5.87
N GLY A 129 6.11 -13.35 -5.05
CA GLY A 129 6.76 -12.05 -4.83
C GLY A 129 5.81 -11.00 -4.27
N CYS A 130 6.15 -9.75 -4.50
CA CYS A 130 5.29 -8.61 -4.24
C CYS A 130 5.26 -7.64 -5.42
N SER A 131 4.15 -6.92 -5.54
CA SER A 131 3.90 -5.97 -6.62
C SER A 131 3.31 -4.70 -6.09
N VAL A 132 3.93 -3.56 -6.41
CA VAL A 132 3.30 -2.24 -6.24
C VAL A 132 2.70 -1.83 -7.57
N HIS A 133 1.43 -1.47 -7.56
CA HIS A 133 0.69 -1.11 -8.76
C HIS A 133 -0.25 0.07 -8.51
N TYR A 134 -0.64 0.77 -9.55
CA TYR A 134 -1.75 1.71 -9.47
C TYR A 134 -3.05 0.95 -9.27
N VAL A 135 -3.93 1.47 -8.41
CA VAL A 135 -5.24 0.88 -8.20
C VAL A 135 -6.14 1.18 -9.40
N SER A 136 -6.87 0.17 -9.83
CA SER A 136 -7.87 0.25 -10.91
C SER A 136 -9.21 -0.31 -10.45
N ALA A 137 -10.26 -0.14 -11.25
CA ALA A 137 -11.59 -0.68 -10.94
C ALA A 137 -11.63 -2.21 -10.82
N LYS A 138 -10.69 -2.91 -11.48
CA LYS A 138 -10.53 -4.37 -11.34
C LYS A 138 -9.47 -4.65 -10.27
N ILE A 139 -9.78 -5.57 -9.35
CA ILE A 139 -8.88 -5.96 -8.25
C ILE A 139 -7.53 -6.41 -8.81
N ASP A 140 -6.45 -5.87 -8.24
CA ASP A 140 -5.04 -6.18 -8.53
C ASP A 140 -4.71 -6.25 -10.03
N SER A 141 -5.30 -5.34 -10.82
CA SER A 141 -5.18 -5.33 -12.28
C SER A 141 -4.65 -4.00 -12.85
N GLY A 142 -4.28 -3.07 -12.00
CA GLY A 142 -3.73 -1.79 -12.44
C GLY A 142 -2.27 -1.91 -12.91
N LYS A 143 -1.79 -0.86 -13.58
CA LYS A 143 -0.42 -0.80 -14.11
C LYS A 143 0.62 -1.00 -12.99
N ILE A 144 1.52 -1.94 -13.20
CA ILE A 144 2.62 -2.21 -12.28
C ILE A 144 3.61 -1.04 -12.28
N ILE A 145 4.06 -0.68 -11.07
CA ILE A 145 5.09 0.34 -10.84
C ILE A 145 6.43 -0.34 -10.56
N LEU A 146 6.43 -1.31 -9.63
CA LEU A 146 7.62 -2.05 -9.24
C LEU A 146 7.23 -3.41 -8.68
N GLN A 147 8.03 -4.43 -8.99
CA GLN A 147 7.83 -5.81 -8.51
C GLN A 147 9.13 -6.41 -8.03
N LYS A 148 9.02 -7.43 -7.17
CA LYS A 148 10.15 -8.26 -6.75
C LYS A 148 9.72 -9.72 -6.69
N LYS A 149 10.50 -10.60 -7.34
CA LYS A 149 10.33 -12.06 -7.23
C LYS A 149 10.93 -12.57 -5.91
N VAL A 150 10.24 -13.55 -5.32
CA VAL A 150 10.67 -14.28 -4.12
C VAL A 150 10.64 -15.77 -4.44
N LYS A 151 11.77 -16.45 -4.31
CA LYS A 151 11.88 -17.91 -4.56
C LYS A 151 11.13 -18.69 -3.49
N ILE A 152 10.34 -19.67 -3.91
CA ILE A 152 9.68 -20.64 -3.03
C ILE A 152 10.53 -21.90 -2.99
N LEU A 153 10.88 -22.34 -1.78
CA LEU A 153 11.65 -23.56 -1.54
C LEU A 153 10.69 -24.70 -1.22
N LYS A 154 11.11 -25.94 -1.44
CA LYS A 154 10.28 -27.14 -1.15
C LYS A 154 9.77 -27.20 0.30
N LYS A 155 10.54 -26.64 1.25
CA LYS A 155 10.18 -26.57 2.68
C LYS A 155 9.31 -25.38 3.07
N ASP A 156 8.99 -24.47 2.13
CA ASP A 156 8.19 -23.31 2.47
C ASP A 156 6.72 -23.71 2.63
N ASN A 157 6.09 -23.04 3.58
CA ASN A 157 4.65 -23.01 3.79
C ASN A 157 4.15 -21.57 3.65
N THR A 158 2.85 -21.36 3.77
CA THR A 158 2.21 -20.04 3.65
C THR A 158 2.81 -19.01 4.60
N GLU A 159 3.15 -19.40 5.83
CA GLU A 159 3.72 -18.48 6.83
C GLU A 159 5.16 -18.08 6.49
N SER A 160 6.03 -19.05 6.16
CA SER A 160 7.42 -18.76 5.79
C SER A 160 7.51 -17.93 4.52
N LEU A 161 6.67 -18.23 3.52
CA LEU A 161 6.57 -17.44 2.29
C LEU A 161 6.09 -16.01 2.58
N SER A 162 5.08 -15.85 3.44
CA SER A 162 4.57 -14.53 3.84
C SER A 162 5.65 -13.68 4.50
N LYS A 163 6.48 -14.26 5.38
CA LYS A 163 7.63 -13.57 6.01
C LYS A 163 8.65 -13.11 4.97
N LYS A 164 9.00 -13.98 4.01
CA LYS A 164 9.94 -13.64 2.93
C LYS A 164 9.40 -12.51 2.03
N ILE A 165 8.13 -12.58 1.64
CA ILE A 165 7.49 -11.56 0.81
C ILE A 165 7.43 -10.23 1.55
N LEU A 166 7.08 -10.23 2.83
CA LEU A 166 6.99 -9.02 3.66
C LEU A 166 8.33 -8.26 3.72
N ILE A 167 9.45 -8.97 3.82
CA ILE A 167 10.79 -8.35 3.79
C ILE A 167 11.01 -7.58 2.47
N GLU A 168 10.57 -8.14 1.35
CA GLU A 168 10.71 -7.47 0.05
C GLU A 168 9.67 -6.34 -0.12
N GLU A 169 8.44 -6.48 0.42
CA GLU A 169 7.45 -5.41 0.44
C GLU A 169 8.00 -4.15 1.10
N HIS A 170 8.66 -4.27 2.25
CA HIS A 170 9.25 -3.16 3.00
C HIS A 170 10.36 -2.42 2.23
N LYS A 171 10.98 -3.07 1.23
CA LYS A 171 11.98 -2.45 0.34
C LYS A 171 11.33 -1.84 -0.91
N VAL A 172 10.39 -2.58 -1.50
CA VAL A 172 9.79 -2.27 -2.80
C VAL A 172 8.78 -1.12 -2.68
N TYR A 173 7.94 -1.12 -1.63
CA TYR A 173 6.88 -0.14 -1.50
C TYR A 173 7.41 1.30 -1.33
N PRO A 174 8.36 1.57 -0.42
CA PRO A 174 8.95 2.91 -0.33
C PRO A 174 9.61 3.37 -1.64
N ARG A 175 10.30 2.47 -2.35
CA ARG A 175 10.93 2.81 -3.64
C ARG A 175 9.89 3.15 -4.70
N ALA A 176 8.82 2.37 -4.80
CA ALA A 176 7.73 2.62 -5.74
C ALA A 176 7.04 3.97 -5.44
N LEU A 177 6.82 4.30 -4.16
CA LEU A 177 6.27 5.59 -3.76
C LEU A 177 7.16 6.76 -4.22
N GLN A 178 8.49 6.66 -4.07
CA GLN A 178 9.41 7.70 -4.57
C GLN A 178 9.37 7.81 -6.12
N MET A 179 9.23 6.70 -6.84
CA MET A 179 9.07 6.72 -8.31
C MET A 179 7.79 7.45 -8.73
N VAL A 180 6.66 7.18 -8.06
CA VAL A 180 5.40 7.88 -8.32
C VAL A 180 5.54 9.36 -8.00
N ALA A 181 6.13 9.71 -6.86
CA ALA A 181 6.35 11.10 -6.46
C ALA A 181 7.20 11.86 -7.49
N LYS A 182 8.29 11.26 -7.96
CA LYS A 182 9.13 11.85 -9.01
C LYS A 182 8.32 12.12 -10.28
N THR A 183 7.53 11.15 -10.74
CA THR A 183 6.69 11.29 -11.94
C THR A 183 5.67 12.43 -11.80
N LEU A 184 5.07 12.59 -10.61
CA LEU A 184 4.10 13.66 -10.37
C LEU A 184 4.77 15.03 -10.34
N LEU A 185 5.94 15.17 -9.71
CA LEU A 185 6.69 16.43 -9.67
C LEU A 185 7.16 16.87 -11.06
N THR A 186 7.60 15.93 -11.92
CA THR A 186 8.00 16.26 -13.31
C THR A 186 6.81 16.73 -14.18
N ARG A 187 5.58 16.32 -13.87
CA ARG A 187 4.38 16.76 -14.61
C ARG A 187 3.85 18.14 -14.17
N GLN A 188 4.33 18.67 -13.06
CA GLN A 188 3.96 19.99 -12.54
C GLN A 188 4.91 21.11 -12.99
N GLN A 189 6.01 20.74 -13.60
CA GLN A 189 6.97 21.61 -14.29
C GLN A 189 6.60 21.78 -15.77
#